data_a7902667c848b6e02a5627dbf9b131e7
#
_entry.id   a7902667c848b6e02a5627dbf9b131e7
#
_cell.length_a   1.000
_cell.length_b   1.000
_cell.length_c   1.000
_cell.angle_alpha   90.00
_cell.angle_beta   90.00
_cell.angle_gamma   90.00
#
_symmetry.space_group_name_H-M   'P 1'
#
loop_
_entity.id
_entity.type
_entity.pdbx_description
1 polymer ?
#
loop_
_entity_poly.entity_id
_entity_poly.type
_entity_poly.pdbx_seq_one_letter_code
_entity_poly.pdbx_strand_id
1 'polypeptide(L)'
;MTTQQLQPKTITDNELGTKLAQRYYFIKKSGGQTVYWDSEEGHNNLTKQHLYGTLIAYGLDGDDVIKRCDTAVNMTQFKPIILESIYRPYQARVIQKNHHWHPNSWTKPDVKPNASISAQPFQQHLKRMLGSKAKADYLIDMLAYRYQSRNNVKPHVAFYFYGGQGFGKGIFSSTIEAVFGESAVRTVTDQNA
;
A
#
# COMPACT_ATOMS: atom_id res chain seq x y z
N MET A 1 44.52 -18.04 15.64
CA MET A 1 43.31 -17.27 15.30
C MET A 1 42.14 -18.20 15.45
N THR A 2 41.40 -18.12 16.53
CA THR A 2 40.26 -19.03 16.80
C THR A 2 39.02 -18.44 16.14
N THR A 3 38.55 -19.08 15.08
CA THR A 3 37.30 -18.73 14.39
C THR A 3 36.15 -19.07 15.34
N GLN A 4 35.58 -18.09 16.01
CA GLN A 4 34.31 -18.27 16.72
C GLN A 4 33.23 -18.55 15.67
N GLN A 5 32.80 -19.81 15.61
CA GLN A 5 31.55 -20.16 14.94
C GLN A 5 30.41 -19.52 15.72
N LEU A 6 29.80 -18.47 15.12
CA LEU A 6 28.54 -17.91 15.58
C LEU A 6 27.48 -19.03 15.51
N GLN A 7 27.09 -19.58 16.63
CA GLN A 7 25.94 -20.48 16.69
C GLN A 7 24.71 -19.74 16.18
N PRO A 8 23.89 -20.34 15.32
CA PRO A 8 22.65 -19.72 14.85
C PRO A 8 21.78 -19.43 16.09
N LYS A 9 21.40 -18.17 16.26
CA LYS A 9 20.55 -17.73 17.36
C LYS A 9 19.18 -18.43 17.20
N THR A 10 18.89 -19.38 18.07
CA THR A 10 17.60 -20.08 18.09
C THR A 10 16.49 -19.08 18.40
N ILE A 11 15.62 -18.80 17.44
CA ILE A 11 14.48 -17.90 17.60
C ILE A 11 13.46 -18.56 18.54
N THR A 12 12.98 -17.83 19.55
CA THR A 12 11.98 -18.33 20.50
C THR A 12 10.57 -18.29 19.89
N ASP A 13 9.66 -19.15 20.35
CA ASP A 13 8.27 -19.16 19.88
C ASP A 13 7.55 -17.85 20.17
N ASN A 14 7.93 -17.12 21.21
CA ASN A 14 7.38 -15.79 21.54
C ASN A 14 7.86 -14.71 20.55
N GLU A 15 9.13 -14.74 20.13
CA GLU A 15 9.62 -13.82 19.09
C GLU A 15 8.92 -14.07 17.75
N LEU A 16 8.67 -15.32 17.42
CA LEU A 16 7.92 -15.73 16.22
C LEU A 16 6.45 -15.28 16.27
N GLY A 17 5.79 -15.48 17.43
CA GLY A 17 4.45 -14.98 17.68
C GLY A 17 4.34 -13.45 17.53
N THR A 18 5.36 -12.72 18.01
CA THR A 18 5.42 -11.26 17.84
C THR A 18 5.52 -10.85 16.37
N LYS A 19 6.33 -11.53 15.57
CA LYS A 19 6.43 -11.29 14.12
C LYS A 19 5.10 -11.57 13.41
N LEU A 20 4.41 -12.66 13.77
CA LEU A 20 3.10 -12.97 13.23
C LEU A 20 2.07 -11.87 13.58
N ALA A 21 2.05 -11.38 14.82
CA ALA A 21 1.13 -10.33 15.25
C ALA A 21 1.36 -8.97 14.57
N GLN A 22 2.56 -8.72 14.05
CA GLN A 22 2.88 -7.52 13.28
C GLN A 22 2.40 -7.61 11.83
N ARG A 23 2.39 -8.81 11.25
CA ARG A 23 2.07 -9.04 9.85
C ARG A 23 0.62 -9.45 9.64
N TYR A 24 0.07 -10.34 10.48
CA TYR A 24 -1.23 -10.94 10.27
C TYR A 24 -2.30 -10.37 11.19
N TYR A 25 -3.51 -10.26 10.63
CA TYR A 25 -4.72 -9.86 11.32
C TYR A 25 -5.77 -10.95 11.13
N PHE A 26 -6.70 -11.10 12.08
CA PHE A 26 -7.74 -12.09 11.96
C PHE A 26 -9.08 -11.50 11.54
N ILE A 27 -9.87 -12.30 10.83
CA ILE A 27 -11.23 -12.02 10.42
C ILE A 27 -12.12 -13.12 10.98
N LYS A 28 -13.14 -12.76 11.76
CA LYS A 28 -14.19 -13.71 12.16
C LYS A 28 -15.24 -13.78 11.07
N LYS A 29 -15.44 -14.97 10.49
CA LYS A 29 -16.53 -15.24 9.56
C LYS A 29 -17.81 -15.63 10.30
N SER A 30 -18.96 -15.46 9.65
CA SER A 30 -20.22 -16.04 10.06
C SER A 30 -20.04 -17.57 10.18
N GLY A 31 -20.43 -18.16 11.32
CA GLY A 31 -20.17 -19.57 11.60
C GLY A 31 -18.93 -19.84 12.47
N GLY A 32 -18.28 -18.81 12.98
CA GLY A 32 -17.17 -18.94 13.96
C GLY A 32 -15.80 -19.29 13.39
N GLN A 33 -15.69 -19.49 12.08
CA GLN A 33 -14.40 -19.74 11.43
C GLN A 33 -13.51 -18.50 11.50
N THR A 34 -12.27 -18.68 11.94
CA THR A 34 -11.22 -17.65 11.89
C THR A 34 -10.38 -17.83 10.65
N VAL A 35 -10.20 -16.75 9.89
CA VAL A 35 -9.25 -16.66 8.79
C VAL A 35 -8.34 -15.47 9.01
N TYR A 36 -7.22 -15.44 8.31
CA TYR A 36 -6.21 -14.41 8.50
C TYR A 36 -6.06 -13.55 7.25
N TRP A 37 -5.65 -12.32 7.46
CA TRP A 37 -5.28 -11.35 6.43
C TRP A 37 -3.82 -10.96 6.60
N ASP A 38 -3.06 -11.03 5.50
CA ASP A 38 -1.65 -10.66 5.43
C ASP A 38 -1.52 -9.18 5.09
N SER A 39 -0.94 -8.40 5.98
CA SER A 39 -0.76 -6.96 5.77
C SER A 39 0.36 -6.61 4.79
N GLU A 40 1.30 -7.52 4.53
CA GLU A 40 2.40 -7.29 3.59
C GLU A 40 1.98 -7.58 2.15
N GLU A 41 1.27 -8.68 1.93
CA GLU A 41 0.87 -9.13 0.60
C GLU A 41 -0.57 -8.73 0.24
N GLY A 42 -1.38 -8.37 1.24
CA GLY A 42 -2.79 -8.03 1.04
C GLY A 42 -3.70 -9.24 0.84
N HIS A 43 -3.18 -10.45 0.98
CA HIS A 43 -3.95 -11.68 0.84
C HIS A 43 -4.94 -11.87 1.98
N ASN A 44 -6.16 -12.24 1.66
CA ASN A 44 -7.21 -12.55 2.63
C ASN A 44 -7.58 -14.05 2.59
N ASN A 45 -8.41 -14.46 3.56
CA ASN A 45 -8.85 -15.85 3.71
C ASN A 45 -7.73 -16.88 3.96
N LEU A 46 -6.59 -16.45 4.48
CA LEU A 46 -5.48 -17.35 4.78
C LEU A 46 -5.84 -18.28 5.93
N THR A 47 -5.40 -19.50 5.85
CA THR A 47 -5.58 -20.54 6.88
C THR A 47 -4.39 -20.56 7.84
N LYS A 48 -4.53 -21.31 8.94
CA LYS A 48 -3.45 -21.56 9.89
C LYS A 48 -2.20 -22.19 9.24
N GLN A 49 -2.37 -23.00 8.20
CA GLN A 49 -1.25 -23.60 7.44
C GLN A 49 -0.39 -22.54 6.75
N HIS A 50 -0.98 -21.44 6.27
CA HIS A 50 -0.23 -20.31 5.73
C HIS A 50 0.68 -19.67 6.77
N LEU A 51 0.19 -19.53 8.01
CA LEU A 51 0.99 -19.02 9.12
C LEU A 51 2.16 -19.95 9.44
N TYR A 52 1.96 -21.27 9.35
CA TYR A 52 3.05 -22.24 9.54
C TYR A 52 4.15 -22.07 8.48
N GLY A 53 3.77 -21.92 7.21
CA GLY A 53 4.74 -21.64 6.13
C GLY A 53 5.57 -20.39 6.41
N THR A 54 4.94 -19.34 6.91
CA THR A 54 5.64 -18.09 7.31
C THR A 54 6.58 -18.31 8.49
N LEU A 55 6.18 -19.08 9.51
CA LEU A 55 7.03 -19.39 10.65
C LEU A 55 8.27 -20.20 10.25
N ILE A 56 8.12 -21.17 9.36
CA ILE A 56 9.23 -21.93 8.78
C ILE A 56 10.18 -20.99 8.02
N ALA A 57 9.63 -20.07 7.21
CA ALA A 57 10.43 -19.05 6.52
C ALA A 57 11.17 -18.10 7.47
N TYR A 58 10.65 -17.87 8.67
CA TYR A 58 11.34 -17.13 9.73
C TYR A 58 12.40 -17.96 10.49
N GLY A 59 12.62 -19.21 10.10
CA GLY A 59 13.66 -20.06 10.64
C GLY A 59 13.19 -21.01 11.74
N LEU A 60 11.90 -21.31 11.80
CA LEU A 60 11.40 -22.39 12.66
C LEU A 60 11.67 -23.73 11.98
N ASP A 61 12.46 -24.56 12.62
CA ASP A 61 12.81 -25.90 12.16
C ASP A 61 12.81 -26.91 13.31
N GLY A 62 13.11 -28.18 13.01
CA GLY A 62 13.27 -29.26 13.97
C GLY A 62 12.16 -30.31 13.91
N ASP A 63 12.33 -31.37 14.71
CA ASP A 63 11.50 -32.57 14.67
C ASP A 63 10.04 -32.32 15.09
N ASP A 64 9.75 -31.25 15.85
CA ASP A 64 8.43 -30.88 16.36
C ASP A 64 7.90 -29.58 15.73
N VAL A 65 8.26 -29.30 14.48
CA VAL A 65 7.94 -28.03 13.79
C VAL A 65 6.45 -27.68 13.85
N ILE A 66 5.57 -28.62 13.61
CA ILE A 66 4.11 -28.40 13.64
C ILE A 66 3.66 -27.99 15.05
N LYS A 67 4.14 -28.68 16.09
CA LYS A 67 3.79 -28.36 17.47
C LYS A 67 4.28 -26.99 17.90
N ARG A 68 5.49 -26.62 17.50
CA ARG A 68 6.05 -25.29 17.72
C ARG A 68 5.29 -24.20 16.96
N CYS A 69 4.87 -24.48 15.71
CA CYS A 69 3.99 -23.61 14.95
C CYS A 69 2.65 -23.39 15.66
N ASP A 70 2.04 -24.47 16.14
CA ASP A 70 0.80 -24.39 16.91
C ASP A 70 0.97 -23.55 18.17
N THR A 71 2.04 -23.76 18.91
CA THR A 71 2.36 -23.00 20.13
C THR A 71 2.51 -21.51 19.80
N ALA A 72 3.34 -21.17 18.82
CA ALA A 72 3.56 -19.78 18.40
C ALA A 72 2.26 -19.10 17.96
N VAL A 73 1.45 -19.76 17.14
CA VAL A 73 0.16 -19.21 16.66
C VAL A 73 -0.83 -19.04 17.81
N ASN A 74 -0.93 -20.02 18.73
CA ASN A 74 -1.86 -19.96 19.85
C ASN A 74 -1.46 -18.90 20.90
N MET A 75 -0.18 -18.62 21.06
CA MET A 75 0.32 -17.54 21.93
C MET A 75 0.17 -16.16 21.29
N THR A 76 -0.05 -16.09 19.97
CA THR A 76 -0.13 -14.81 19.26
C THR A 76 -1.46 -14.13 19.48
N GLN A 77 -1.41 -12.88 19.94
CA GLN A 77 -2.59 -12.03 20.06
C GLN A 77 -2.80 -11.27 18.74
N PHE A 78 -3.47 -11.92 17.80
CA PHE A 78 -3.83 -11.28 16.53
C PHE A 78 -4.87 -10.17 16.75
N LYS A 79 -4.76 -9.10 15.97
CA LYS A 79 -5.71 -7.98 15.99
C LYS A 79 -6.85 -8.26 15.00
N PRO A 80 -8.11 -7.95 15.36
CA PRO A 80 -9.23 -8.06 14.43
C PRO A 80 -9.15 -6.98 13.36
N ILE A 81 -9.47 -7.34 12.10
CA ILE A 81 -9.51 -6.39 10.99
C ILE A 81 -10.87 -6.42 10.29
N ILE A 82 -11.32 -5.25 9.86
CA ILE A 82 -12.45 -5.07 8.95
C ILE A 82 -11.90 -4.85 7.56
N LEU A 83 -12.29 -5.68 6.59
CA LEU A 83 -11.75 -5.64 5.22
C LEU A 83 -12.18 -4.42 4.40
N GLU A 84 -13.12 -3.61 4.88
CA GLU A 84 -13.41 -2.33 4.25
C GLU A 84 -12.16 -1.44 4.27
N SER A 85 -11.61 -1.18 3.09
CA SER A 85 -10.39 -0.39 2.98
C SER A 85 -10.63 1.09 3.18
N ILE A 86 -9.66 1.75 3.81
CA ILE A 86 -9.64 3.20 4.01
C ILE A 86 -8.47 3.77 3.22
N TYR A 87 -8.70 4.82 2.45
CA TYR A 87 -7.63 5.53 1.75
C TYR A 87 -7.05 6.62 2.62
N ARG A 88 -5.79 6.45 3.05
CA ARG A 88 -5.02 7.43 3.84
C ARG A 88 -3.59 7.54 3.32
N PRO A 89 -3.28 8.57 2.50
CA PRO A 89 -1.93 8.79 1.99
C PRO A 89 -0.90 8.94 3.10
N TYR A 90 0.29 8.39 2.86
CA TYR A 90 1.45 8.48 3.75
C TYR A 90 1.28 7.86 5.14
N GLN A 91 0.23 7.09 5.35
CA GLN A 91 0.03 6.32 6.58
C GLN A 91 0.39 4.85 6.39
N ALA A 92 0.44 4.12 7.50
CA ALA A 92 0.73 2.69 7.51
C ALA A 92 -0.27 1.88 6.67
N ARG A 93 0.12 0.67 6.26
CA ARG A 93 -0.75 -0.26 5.51
C ARG A 93 -2.02 -0.65 6.26
N VAL A 94 -2.00 -0.56 7.58
CA VAL A 94 -3.15 -0.83 8.43
C VAL A 94 -3.39 0.38 9.34
N ILE A 95 -4.62 0.81 9.40
CA ILE A 95 -5.04 2.01 10.14
C ILE A 95 -6.08 1.63 11.17
N GLN A 96 -5.96 2.18 12.37
CA GLN A 96 -7.01 2.09 13.37
C GLN A 96 -7.98 3.27 13.22
N LYS A 97 -9.27 2.96 13.07
CA LYS A 97 -10.35 3.95 13.04
C LYS A 97 -11.54 3.43 13.86
N ASN A 98 -12.07 4.25 14.76
CA ASN A 98 -13.19 3.88 15.62
C ASN A 98 -12.98 2.53 16.36
N HIS A 99 -11.78 2.31 16.91
CA HIS A 99 -11.35 1.08 17.57
C HIS A 99 -11.24 -0.19 16.70
N HIS A 100 -11.45 -0.06 15.36
CA HIS A 100 -11.29 -1.14 14.41
C HIS A 100 -10.06 -0.94 13.53
N TRP A 101 -9.42 -2.04 13.13
CA TRP A 101 -8.32 -2.04 12.18
C TRP A 101 -8.86 -2.19 10.78
N HIS A 102 -8.31 -1.41 9.84
CA HIS A 102 -8.72 -1.38 8.42
C HIS A 102 -7.50 -1.42 7.52
N PRO A 103 -7.55 -2.12 6.37
CA PRO A 103 -6.52 -2.00 5.35
C PRO A 103 -6.48 -0.57 4.81
N ASN A 104 -5.27 -0.05 4.59
CA ASN A 104 -5.08 1.19 3.87
C ASN A 104 -4.92 0.87 2.38
N SER A 105 -5.81 1.36 1.54
CA SER A 105 -5.73 1.17 0.09
C SER A 105 -4.67 2.05 -0.58
N TRP A 106 -4.06 2.99 0.15
CA TRP A 106 -2.95 3.78 -0.39
C TRP A 106 -1.67 2.97 -0.47
N THR A 107 -1.05 2.97 -1.64
CA THR A 107 0.29 2.44 -1.88
C THR A 107 1.22 3.59 -2.22
N LYS A 108 2.45 3.52 -1.70
CA LYS A 108 3.47 4.52 -2.02
C LYS A 108 3.84 4.40 -3.50
N PRO A 109 3.77 5.48 -4.29
CA PRO A 109 4.25 5.45 -5.66
C PRO A 109 5.74 5.10 -5.73
N ASP A 110 6.12 4.27 -6.71
CA ASP A 110 7.53 3.88 -6.93
C ASP A 110 8.37 5.00 -7.56
N VAL A 111 7.73 6.07 -8.00
CA VAL A 111 8.39 7.22 -8.63
C VAL A 111 9.25 7.95 -7.60
N LYS A 112 10.55 8.04 -7.90
CA LYS A 112 11.50 8.82 -7.10
C LYS A 112 11.86 10.11 -7.86
N PRO A 113 11.88 11.26 -7.17
CA PRO A 113 12.36 12.50 -7.77
C PRO A 113 13.78 12.32 -8.31
N ASN A 114 14.01 12.75 -9.55
CA ASN A 114 15.34 12.75 -10.17
C ASN A 114 15.64 14.16 -10.70
N ALA A 115 16.49 14.90 -10.01
CA ALA A 115 16.85 16.26 -10.36
C ALA A 115 17.67 16.36 -11.67
N SER A 116 18.22 15.25 -12.17
CA SER A 116 18.94 15.22 -13.45
C SER A 116 18.01 15.19 -14.66
N ILE A 117 16.72 14.90 -14.47
CA ILE A 117 15.73 14.84 -15.55
C ILE A 117 14.95 16.14 -15.58
N SER A 118 14.95 16.79 -16.75
CA SER A 118 14.20 18.03 -16.95
C SER A 118 12.69 17.76 -17.02
N ALA A 119 11.91 18.52 -16.26
CA ALA A 119 10.44 18.53 -16.36
C ALA A 119 9.93 19.36 -17.55
N GLN A 120 10.81 20.01 -18.28
CA GLN A 120 10.47 20.91 -19.40
C GLN A 120 9.60 20.25 -20.48
N PRO A 121 9.82 19.01 -20.91
CA PRO A 121 8.95 18.36 -21.90
C PRO A 121 7.49 18.27 -21.44
N PHE A 122 7.27 17.93 -20.18
CA PHE A 122 5.91 17.86 -19.60
C PHE A 122 5.26 19.25 -19.48
N GLN A 123 6.01 20.25 -19.05
CA GLN A 123 5.53 21.64 -18.99
C GLN A 123 5.14 22.17 -20.38
N GLN A 124 5.95 21.89 -21.42
CA GLN A 124 5.63 22.23 -22.80
C GLN A 124 4.38 21.50 -23.31
N HIS A 125 4.25 20.22 -22.96
CA HIS A 125 3.05 19.46 -23.29
C HIS A 125 1.79 20.09 -22.70
N LEU A 126 1.81 20.43 -21.41
CA LEU A 126 0.68 21.11 -20.75
C LEU A 126 0.38 22.47 -21.38
N LYS A 127 1.40 23.24 -21.69
CA LYS A 127 1.21 24.55 -22.36
C LYS A 127 0.52 24.40 -23.71
N ARG A 128 0.89 23.40 -24.50
CA ARG A 128 0.23 23.10 -25.79
C ARG A 128 -1.21 22.62 -25.60
N MET A 129 -1.43 21.72 -24.66
CA MET A 129 -2.74 21.15 -24.36
C MET A 129 -3.75 22.21 -23.86
N LEU A 130 -3.28 23.16 -23.03
CA LEU A 130 -4.14 24.18 -22.41
C LEU A 130 -4.14 25.50 -23.16
N GLY A 131 -3.29 25.64 -24.18
CA GLY A 131 -3.18 26.85 -24.99
C GLY A 131 -2.64 28.10 -24.25
N SER A 132 -2.20 27.95 -22.98
CA SER A 132 -1.73 29.06 -22.15
C SER A 132 -0.70 28.60 -21.13
N LYS A 133 0.39 29.36 -20.99
CA LYS A 133 1.39 29.13 -19.95
C LYS A 133 0.78 29.31 -18.55
N ALA A 134 -0.02 30.34 -18.32
CA ALA A 134 -0.61 30.60 -17.03
C ALA A 134 -1.56 29.47 -16.56
N LYS A 135 -2.33 28.89 -17.48
CA LYS A 135 -3.18 27.73 -17.17
C LYS A 135 -2.34 26.50 -16.85
N ALA A 136 -1.23 26.28 -17.58
CA ALA A 136 -0.33 25.16 -17.33
C ALA A 136 0.36 25.29 -15.96
N ASP A 137 0.88 26.48 -15.64
CA ASP A 137 1.52 26.77 -14.35
C ASP A 137 0.52 26.55 -13.20
N TYR A 138 -0.69 27.09 -13.31
CA TYR A 138 -1.73 26.90 -12.30
C TYR A 138 -2.07 25.42 -12.06
N LEU A 139 -2.17 24.64 -13.15
CA LEU A 139 -2.40 23.19 -13.04
C LEU A 139 -1.23 22.48 -12.33
N ILE A 140 0.01 22.83 -12.68
CA ILE A 140 1.21 22.27 -12.04
C ILE A 140 1.24 22.62 -10.55
N ASP A 141 0.96 23.86 -10.18
CA ASP A 141 0.94 24.30 -8.78
C ASP A 141 -0.13 23.54 -7.96
N MET A 142 -1.31 23.33 -8.54
CA MET A 142 -2.37 22.55 -7.90
C MET A 142 -1.99 21.08 -7.74
N LEU A 143 -1.34 20.46 -8.73
CA LEU A 143 -0.84 19.10 -8.63
C LEU A 143 0.29 18.98 -7.60
N ALA A 144 1.23 19.94 -7.58
CA ALA A 144 2.28 20.02 -6.59
C ALA A 144 1.74 20.18 -5.18
N TYR A 145 0.77 21.07 -5.00
CA TYR A 145 0.05 21.24 -3.73
C TYR A 145 -0.59 19.93 -3.29
N ARG A 146 -1.29 19.23 -4.20
CA ARG A 146 -1.92 17.94 -3.89
C ARG A 146 -0.90 16.86 -3.54
N TYR A 147 0.23 16.80 -4.24
CA TYR A 147 1.30 15.84 -3.99
C TYR A 147 1.98 16.08 -2.63
N GLN A 148 2.18 17.34 -2.26
CA GLN A 148 2.86 17.73 -1.01
C GLN A 148 1.93 17.69 0.20
N SER A 149 0.62 17.83 0.00
CA SER A 149 -0.37 17.88 1.08
C SER A 149 -0.58 16.50 1.71
N ARG A 150 0.04 16.28 2.87
CA ARG A 150 -0.09 15.04 3.65
C ARG A 150 -1.45 14.89 4.36
N ASN A 151 -2.22 15.98 4.47
CA ASN A 151 -3.40 16.05 5.34
C ASN A 151 -4.72 15.72 4.66
N ASN A 152 -4.74 15.04 3.53
CA ASN A 152 -5.98 14.67 2.82
C ASN A 152 -6.87 15.86 2.43
N VAL A 153 -6.33 17.09 2.43
CA VAL A 153 -7.06 18.28 2.02
C VAL A 153 -7.32 18.17 0.51
N LYS A 154 -8.58 18.03 0.15
CA LYS A 154 -8.98 18.07 -1.26
C LYS A 154 -9.08 19.53 -1.69
N PRO A 155 -8.40 19.95 -2.77
CA PRO A 155 -8.64 21.26 -3.32
C PRO A 155 -10.11 21.33 -3.78
N HIS A 156 -10.77 22.45 -3.51
CA HIS A 156 -12.16 22.70 -3.94
C HIS A 156 -12.23 23.10 -5.42
N VAL A 157 -11.29 22.60 -6.24
CA VAL A 157 -11.16 22.90 -7.66
C VAL A 157 -11.21 21.59 -8.44
N ALA A 158 -12.05 21.56 -9.46
CA ALA A 158 -12.08 20.49 -10.46
C ALA A 158 -11.62 21.04 -11.83
N PHE A 159 -10.71 20.32 -12.47
CA PHE A 159 -10.27 20.65 -13.81
C PHE A 159 -11.12 19.91 -14.84
N TYR A 160 -11.65 20.63 -15.80
CA TYR A 160 -12.36 20.05 -16.92
C TYR A 160 -11.57 20.25 -18.22
N PHE A 161 -11.15 19.15 -18.82
CA PHE A 161 -10.39 19.17 -20.08
C PHE A 161 -11.31 18.77 -21.23
N TYR A 162 -11.52 19.71 -22.16
CA TYR A 162 -12.28 19.45 -23.40
C TYR A 162 -11.38 19.68 -24.61
N GLY A 163 -11.73 19.06 -25.72
CA GLY A 163 -10.98 19.16 -26.97
C GLY A 163 -11.04 17.87 -27.78
N GLY A 164 -10.60 17.95 -29.02
CA GLY A 164 -10.59 16.82 -29.95
C GLY A 164 -9.71 15.66 -29.50
N GLN A 165 -9.78 14.57 -30.22
CA GLN A 165 -8.89 13.44 -30.10
C GLN A 165 -7.45 13.86 -30.48
N GLY A 166 -6.44 13.30 -29.81
CA GLY A 166 -5.02 13.62 -30.11
C GLY A 166 -4.42 14.79 -29.34
N PHE A 167 -5.18 15.57 -28.57
CA PHE A 167 -4.69 16.71 -27.80
C PHE A 167 -3.82 16.35 -26.57
N GLY A 168 -3.49 15.09 -26.38
CA GLY A 168 -2.58 14.66 -25.31
C GLY A 168 -3.20 14.49 -23.93
N LYS A 169 -4.55 14.48 -23.80
CA LYS A 169 -5.24 14.23 -22.54
C LYS A 169 -4.86 12.88 -21.92
N GLY A 170 -4.69 11.83 -22.75
CA GLY A 170 -4.26 10.51 -22.29
C GLY A 170 -2.84 10.51 -21.71
N ILE A 171 -1.91 11.23 -22.32
CA ILE A 171 -0.53 11.38 -21.81
C ILE A 171 -0.55 12.07 -20.46
N PHE A 172 -1.37 13.12 -20.31
CA PHE A 172 -1.54 13.79 -19.02
C PHE A 172 -2.08 12.82 -17.96
N SER A 173 -3.15 12.08 -18.24
CA SER A 173 -3.76 11.12 -17.33
C SER A 173 -2.76 10.04 -16.88
N SER A 174 -2.05 9.41 -17.83
CA SER A 174 -1.03 8.40 -17.52
C SER A 174 0.14 8.96 -16.69
N THR A 175 0.53 10.22 -16.93
CA THR A 175 1.58 10.87 -16.12
C THR A 175 1.10 11.10 -14.69
N ILE A 176 -0.15 11.52 -14.49
CA ILE A 176 -0.73 11.70 -13.15
C ILE A 176 -0.82 10.36 -12.42
N GLU A 177 -1.26 9.31 -13.10
CA GLU A 177 -1.32 7.97 -12.54
C GLU A 177 0.07 7.45 -12.11
N ALA A 178 1.09 7.65 -12.94
CA ALA A 178 2.46 7.30 -12.60
C ALA A 178 2.99 8.06 -11.37
N VAL A 179 2.67 9.36 -11.24
CA VAL A 179 3.17 10.21 -10.16
C VAL A 179 2.43 9.97 -8.84
N PHE A 180 1.11 9.80 -8.89
CA PHE A 180 0.28 9.65 -7.68
C PHE A 180 0.06 8.18 -7.28
N GLY A 181 0.31 7.24 -8.20
CA GLY A 181 0.05 5.82 -8.06
C GLY A 181 -1.38 5.43 -8.46
N GLU A 182 -1.54 4.21 -8.95
CA GLU A 182 -2.83 3.66 -9.42
C GLU A 182 -3.92 3.72 -8.34
N SER A 183 -3.55 3.52 -7.08
CA SER A 183 -4.51 3.57 -5.96
C SER A 183 -5.10 4.96 -5.69
N ALA A 184 -4.45 6.02 -6.21
CA ALA A 184 -4.84 7.42 -5.99
C ALA A 184 -5.59 8.03 -7.19
N VAL A 185 -5.54 7.38 -8.34
CA VAL A 185 -6.13 7.87 -9.60
C VAL A 185 -7.16 6.87 -10.10
N ARG A 186 -8.31 7.35 -10.51
CA ARG A 186 -9.34 6.52 -11.15
C ARG A 186 -9.81 7.19 -12.43
N THR A 187 -9.61 6.51 -13.53
CA THR A 187 -10.21 6.90 -14.81
C THR A 187 -11.61 6.28 -14.91
N VAL A 188 -12.62 7.12 -15.09
CA VAL A 188 -14.00 6.69 -15.34
C VAL A 188 -14.29 6.87 -16.82
N THR A 189 -14.72 5.80 -17.49
CA THR A 189 -15.18 5.82 -18.86
C THR A 189 -16.68 5.53 -18.92
N ASP A 190 -17.35 5.89 -20.01
CA ASP A 190 -18.80 5.67 -20.21
C ASP A 190 -19.21 4.19 -20.05
N GLN A 191 -18.25 3.27 -20.16
CA GLN A 191 -18.50 1.83 -19.92
C GLN A 191 -18.51 1.44 -18.44
N ASN A 192 -18.04 2.32 -17.55
CA ASN A 192 -17.87 2.07 -16.11
C ASN A 192 -18.62 3.12 -15.25
N ALA A 193 -19.44 3.94 -15.86
CA ALA A 193 -20.22 5.00 -15.18
C ALA A 193 -21.57 4.48 -14.68
#